data_8b0eda4e5b916fe7d229397b6e746793
#
_entry.id   8b0eda4e5b916fe7d229397b6e746793
#
_cell.length_a   1.000
_cell.length_b   1.000
_cell.length_c   1.000
_cell.angle_alpha   90.00
_cell.angle_beta   90.00
_cell.angle_gamma   90.00
#
_symmetry.space_group_name_H-M   'P 1'
#
loop_
_entity.id
_entity.type
_entity.pdbx_description
1 polymer ?
#
loop_
_entity_poly.entity_id
_entity_poly.type
_entity_poly.pdbx_seq_one_letter_code
_entity_poly.pdbx_strand_id
1 'polypeptide(L)'
;MLEALRGVGLGKFSIRNYYYEGMWPIIRAYRSEGLVFYSIPFTSEVVDRFRAEHENGLVSDHVWMSIRKVKALFEEYIQTGEIIWQRLKPEPKVCISPYYQEILLGFRKHEANTRSVGYGSLRDEENICRRFFAYLDANGRHNCNDIDLTIVNDFLIVIAPQRKSSIDRMTSTLRHLCEYLLSQKYAMIFAPR
;
A
#
# COMPACT_ATOMS: atom_id res chain seq x y z
N MET A 1 8.63 -8.09 -24.88
CA MET A 1 8.55 -7.51 -23.54
C MET A 1 9.42 -8.19 -22.48
N LEU A 2 9.34 -9.51 -22.25
CA LEU A 2 10.21 -10.16 -21.23
C LEU A 2 11.70 -9.98 -21.50
N GLU A 3 12.11 -9.99 -22.76
CA GLU A 3 13.50 -9.71 -23.17
C GLU A 3 13.87 -8.24 -22.92
N ALA A 4 12.96 -7.31 -23.20
CA ALA A 4 13.17 -5.90 -22.90
C ALA A 4 13.34 -5.65 -21.39
N LEU A 5 12.58 -6.37 -20.54
CA LEU A 5 12.77 -6.32 -19.07
C LEU A 5 14.13 -6.87 -18.62
N ARG A 6 14.68 -7.85 -19.33
CA ARG A 6 16.07 -8.30 -19.10
C ARG A 6 17.08 -7.24 -19.49
N GLY A 7 16.84 -6.56 -20.61
CA GLY A 7 17.70 -5.49 -21.13
C GLY A 7 17.86 -4.32 -20.17
N VAL A 8 16.82 -4.00 -19.37
CA VAL A 8 16.91 -2.95 -18.32
C VAL A 8 17.50 -3.43 -16.99
N GLY A 9 18.12 -4.62 -16.97
CA GLY A 9 18.87 -5.12 -15.82
C GLY A 9 18.05 -5.74 -14.69
N LEU A 10 16.78 -6.10 -14.93
CA LEU A 10 15.98 -6.77 -13.92
C LEU A 10 16.44 -8.21 -13.68
N GLY A 11 16.56 -8.59 -12.41
CA GLY A 11 16.88 -9.95 -12.02
C GLY A 11 15.77 -10.94 -12.37
N LYS A 12 16.14 -12.22 -12.56
CA LYS A 12 15.21 -13.31 -12.92
C LYS A 12 13.99 -13.38 -12.00
N PHE A 13 14.18 -13.19 -10.70
CA PHE A 13 13.11 -13.22 -9.71
C PHE A 13 12.10 -12.09 -9.92
N SER A 14 12.56 -10.86 -10.14
CA SER A 14 11.70 -9.71 -10.41
C SER A 14 10.90 -9.90 -11.70
N ILE A 15 11.55 -10.40 -12.77
CA ILE A 15 10.87 -10.69 -14.04
C ILE A 15 9.79 -11.75 -13.86
N ARG A 16 10.08 -12.81 -13.07
CA ARG A 16 9.11 -13.86 -12.75
C ARG A 16 7.88 -13.29 -12.02
N ASN A 17 8.10 -12.44 -11.04
CA ASN A 17 7.00 -11.80 -10.29
C ASN A 17 6.14 -10.93 -11.20
N TYR A 18 6.75 -10.05 -12.01
CA TYR A 18 6.00 -9.25 -12.97
C TYR A 18 5.23 -10.10 -13.98
N TYR A 19 5.79 -11.25 -14.39
CA TYR A 19 5.09 -12.16 -15.28
C TYR A 19 3.85 -12.77 -14.62
N TYR A 20 4.00 -13.41 -13.47
CA TYR A 20 2.90 -14.14 -12.84
C TYR A 20 1.87 -13.24 -12.16
N GLU A 21 2.31 -12.14 -11.55
CA GLU A 21 1.43 -11.28 -10.77
C GLU A 21 0.88 -10.09 -11.56
N GLY A 22 1.59 -9.67 -12.60
CA GLY A 22 1.19 -8.53 -13.42
C GLY A 22 0.74 -8.89 -14.83
N MET A 23 1.59 -9.60 -15.61
CA MET A 23 1.29 -9.89 -17.01
C MET A 23 0.25 -10.98 -17.16
N TRP A 24 0.39 -12.07 -16.41
CA TRP A 24 -0.47 -13.23 -16.54
C TRP A 24 -1.95 -12.94 -16.29
N PRO A 25 -2.35 -12.17 -15.28
CA PRO A 25 -3.75 -11.76 -15.11
C PRO A 25 -4.31 -11.03 -16.33
N ILE A 26 -3.54 -10.11 -16.92
CA ILE A 26 -3.94 -9.40 -18.14
C ILE A 26 -4.02 -10.37 -19.33
N ILE A 27 -2.99 -11.17 -19.56
CA ILE A 27 -2.98 -12.17 -20.65
C ILE A 27 -4.16 -13.15 -20.55
N ARG A 28 -4.49 -13.57 -19.33
CA ARG A 28 -5.63 -14.48 -19.09
C ARG A 28 -6.96 -13.83 -19.47
N ALA A 29 -7.15 -12.53 -19.15
CA ALA A 29 -8.33 -11.80 -19.58
C ALA A 29 -8.43 -11.69 -21.11
N TYR A 30 -7.31 -11.42 -21.79
CA TYR A 30 -7.28 -11.41 -23.27
C TYR A 30 -7.65 -12.77 -23.86
N ARG A 31 -7.14 -13.85 -23.29
CA ARG A 31 -7.46 -15.22 -23.75
C ARG A 31 -8.92 -15.58 -23.54
N SER A 32 -9.53 -15.17 -22.43
CA SER A 32 -10.96 -15.45 -22.18
C SER A 32 -11.88 -14.78 -23.18
N GLU A 33 -11.47 -13.61 -23.71
CA GLU A 33 -12.23 -12.88 -24.74
C GLU A 33 -11.79 -13.20 -26.18
N GLY A 34 -10.87 -14.13 -26.36
CA GLY A 34 -10.36 -14.50 -27.69
C GLY A 34 -9.56 -13.40 -28.38
N LEU A 35 -9.07 -12.40 -27.65
CA LEU A 35 -8.33 -11.27 -28.19
C LEU A 35 -6.86 -11.65 -28.39
N VAL A 36 -6.34 -11.41 -29.60
CA VAL A 36 -4.97 -11.72 -29.99
C VAL A 36 -4.07 -10.48 -29.96
N PHE A 37 -4.64 -9.31 -30.22
CA PHE A 37 -3.91 -8.04 -30.28
C PHE A 37 -4.12 -7.22 -29.03
N TYR A 38 -3.07 -6.50 -28.63
CA TYR A 38 -3.15 -5.58 -27.50
C TYR A 38 -4.09 -4.41 -27.79
N SER A 39 -4.95 -4.10 -26.84
CA SER A 39 -5.89 -2.99 -26.89
C SER A 39 -5.79 -2.17 -25.61
N ILE A 40 -5.44 -0.88 -25.72
CA ILE A 40 -5.37 0.03 -24.57
C ILE A 40 -6.72 0.12 -23.84
N PRO A 41 -7.87 0.34 -24.55
CA PRO A 41 -9.16 0.37 -23.88
C PRO A 41 -9.46 -0.91 -23.10
N PHE A 42 -9.32 -2.07 -23.73
CA PHE A 42 -9.59 -3.34 -23.05
C PHE A 42 -8.65 -3.60 -21.85
N THR A 43 -7.35 -3.28 -22.00
CA THR A 43 -6.42 -3.39 -20.86
C THR A 43 -6.83 -2.46 -19.71
N SER A 44 -7.32 -1.26 -20.01
CA SER A 44 -7.81 -0.33 -18.98
C SER A 44 -9.01 -0.90 -18.25
N GLU A 45 -9.99 -1.49 -18.94
CA GLU A 45 -11.13 -2.17 -18.34
C GLU A 45 -10.72 -3.34 -17.44
N VAL A 46 -9.75 -4.15 -17.90
CA VAL A 46 -9.18 -5.25 -17.09
C VAL A 46 -8.54 -4.70 -15.82
N VAL A 47 -7.74 -3.67 -15.93
CA VAL A 47 -7.06 -3.05 -14.76
C VAL A 47 -8.05 -2.39 -13.82
N ASP A 48 -9.13 -1.78 -14.31
CA ASP A 48 -10.18 -1.19 -13.48
C ASP A 48 -10.97 -2.27 -12.71
N ARG A 49 -11.19 -3.46 -13.30
CA ARG A 49 -11.73 -4.62 -12.56
C ARG A 49 -10.81 -5.04 -11.41
N PHE A 50 -9.51 -5.16 -11.67
CA PHE A 50 -8.53 -5.49 -10.62
C PHE A 50 -8.43 -4.40 -9.55
N ARG A 51 -8.67 -3.12 -9.90
CA ARG A 51 -8.77 -2.03 -8.92
C ARG A 51 -9.94 -2.27 -7.98
N ALA A 52 -11.13 -2.54 -8.51
CA ALA A 52 -12.30 -2.84 -7.70
C ALA A 52 -12.10 -4.08 -6.80
N GLU A 53 -11.47 -5.14 -7.33
CA GLU A 53 -11.11 -6.33 -6.55
C GLU A 53 -10.11 -6.01 -5.43
N HIS A 54 -9.12 -5.13 -5.69
CA HIS A 54 -8.17 -4.67 -4.69
C HIS A 54 -8.86 -3.84 -3.60
N GLU A 55 -9.75 -2.91 -3.97
CA GLU A 55 -10.54 -2.10 -3.04
C GLU A 55 -11.43 -2.96 -2.14
N ASN A 56 -11.93 -4.08 -2.67
CA ASN A 56 -12.70 -5.08 -1.92
C ASN A 56 -11.84 -6.13 -1.19
N GLY A 57 -10.51 -5.99 -1.18
CA GLY A 57 -9.59 -6.90 -0.48
C GLY A 57 -9.42 -8.29 -1.11
N LEU A 58 -9.89 -8.50 -2.34
CA LEU A 58 -9.76 -9.77 -3.07
C LEU A 58 -8.38 -9.91 -3.73
N VAL A 59 -7.73 -8.78 -4.02
CA VAL A 59 -6.39 -8.70 -4.61
C VAL A 59 -5.45 -7.98 -3.65
N SER A 60 -4.27 -8.55 -3.40
CA SER A 60 -3.28 -7.94 -2.51
C SER A 60 -2.64 -6.70 -3.14
N ASP A 61 -2.13 -5.78 -2.29
CA ASP A 61 -1.36 -4.60 -2.73
C ASP A 61 -0.23 -4.96 -3.70
N HIS A 62 0.48 -6.04 -3.42
CA HIS A 62 1.63 -6.45 -4.23
C HIS A 62 1.20 -6.82 -5.66
N VAL A 63 0.15 -7.61 -5.79
CA VAL A 63 -0.43 -7.98 -7.09
C VAL A 63 -0.99 -6.75 -7.80
N TRP A 64 -1.74 -5.91 -7.11
CA TRP A 64 -2.26 -4.65 -7.65
C TRP A 64 -1.14 -3.74 -8.20
N MET A 65 -0.08 -3.54 -7.43
CA MET A 65 1.07 -2.75 -7.87
C MET A 65 1.77 -3.37 -9.08
N SER A 66 1.86 -4.71 -9.14
CA SER A 66 2.44 -5.43 -10.28
C SER A 66 1.60 -5.26 -11.54
N ILE A 67 0.27 -5.35 -11.46
CA ILE A 67 -0.66 -5.14 -12.58
C ILE A 67 -0.55 -3.70 -13.12
N ARG A 68 -0.57 -2.70 -12.25
CA ARG A 68 -0.41 -1.29 -12.65
C ARG A 68 0.93 -1.04 -13.35
N LYS A 69 2.01 -1.61 -12.80
CA LYS A 69 3.34 -1.46 -13.40
C LYS A 69 3.40 -2.11 -14.77
N VAL A 70 2.84 -3.29 -14.90
CA VAL A 70 2.81 -4.01 -16.18
C VAL A 70 1.97 -3.27 -17.22
N LYS A 71 0.80 -2.71 -16.85
CA LYS A 71 0.02 -1.86 -17.77
C LYS A 71 0.88 -0.72 -18.32
N ALA A 72 1.53 0.03 -17.43
CA ALA A 72 2.39 1.15 -17.84
C ALA A 72 3.53 0.70 -18.76
N LEU A 73 4.15 -0.45 -18.47
CA LEU A 73 5.22 -1.01 -19.31
C LEU A 73 4.71 -1.50 -20.68
N PHE A 74 3.49 -2.03 -20.75
CA PHE A 74 2.88 -2.39 -22.04
C PHE A 74 2.63 -1.16 -22.90
N GLU A 75 2.05 -0.11 -22.31
CA GLU A 75 1.77 1.13 -23.01
C GLU A 75 3.06 1.81 -23.50
N GLU A 76 4.07 1.89 -22.62
CA GLU A 76 5.40 2.43 -22.97
C GLU A 76 6.03 1.65 -24.14
N TYR A 77 6.06 0.32 -24.02
CA TYR A 77 6.66 -0.54 -25.05
C TYR A 77 5.95 -0.46 -26.41
N ILE A 78 4.63 -0.33 -26.41
CA ILE A 78 3.87 -0.19 -27.67
C ILE A 78 4.09 1.17 -28.30
N GLN A 79 4.21 2.23 -27.51
CA GLN A 79 4.41 3.59 -27.99
C GLN A 79 5.83 3.84 -28.48
N THR A 80 6.83 3.27 -27.82
CA THR A 80 8.24 3.61 -28.05
C THR A 80 9.08 2.46 -28.63
N GLY A 81 8.60 1.22 -28.56
CA GLY A 81 9.37 0.02 -28.87
C GLY A 81 10.38 -0.38 -27.80
N GLU A 82 10.52 0.41 -26.74
CA GLU A 82 11.52 0.25 -25.68
C GLU A 82 10.89 0.32 -24.29
N ILE A 83 11.60 -0.13 -23.27
CA ILE A 83 11.25 0.03 -21.86
C ILE A 83 12.31 0.87 -21.18
N ILE A 84 11.95 2.09 -20.75
CA ILE A 84 12.87 3.02 -20.05
C ILE A 84 12.93 2.73 -18.54
N TRP A 85 12.03 1.87 -18.02
CA TRP A 85 11.94 1.50 -16.61
C TRP A 85 11.79 2.70 -15.66
N GLN A 86 10.79 3.50 -15.87
CA GLN A 86 10.45 4.57 -14.92
C GLN A 86 9.71 4.00 -13.69
N ARG A 87 9.97 4.59 -12.53
CA ARG A 87 9.16 4.28 -11.34
C ARG A 87 7.75 4.80 -11.55
N LEU A 88 6.75 3.97 -11.22
CA LEU A 88 5.37 4.46 -11.13
C LEU A 88 5.32 5.66 -10.20
N LYS A 89 4.56 6.70 -10.59
CA LYS A 89 4.24 7.77 -9.65
C LYS A 89 3.61 7.15 -8.42
N PRO A 90 4.09 7.47 -7.20
CA PRO A 90 3.47 6.98 -5.99
C PRO A 90 2.00 7.41 -5.97
N GLU A 91 1.14 6.55 -5.47
CA GLU A 91 -0.24 6.95 -5.20
C GLU A 91 -0.25 8.14 -4.24
N PRO A 92 -1.22 9.07 -4.39
CA PRO A 92 -1.37 10.16 -3.44
C PRO A 92 -1.40 9.59 -2.03
N LYS A 93 -0.60 10.16 -1.14
CA LYS A 93 -0.67 9.78 0.28
C LYS A 93 -2.06 10.13 0.79
N VAL A 94 -2.63 9.24 1.59
CA VAL A 94 -3.88 9.50 2.29
C VAL A 94 -3.72 10.78 3.11
N CYS A 95 -4.62 11.75 2.89
CA CYS A 95 -4.60 13.01 3.64
C CYS A 95 -5.01 12.77 5.09
N ILE A 96 -4.32 13.44 6.00
CA ILE A 96 -4.63 13.48 7.43
C ILE A 96 -4.55 14.93 7.89
N SER A 97 -5.22 15.24 9.00
CA SER A 97 -5.20 16.59 9.60
C SER A 97 -3.77 17.03 9.93
N PRO A 98 -3.50 18.35 9.96
CA PRO A 98 -2.18 18.88 10.37
C PRO A 98 -1.73 18.38 11.74
N TYR A 99 -2.66 18.25 12.69
CA TYR A 99 -2.41 17.70 14.01
C TYR A 99 -1.83 16.27 13.95
N TYR A 100 -2.47 15.37 13.23
CA TYR A 100 -1.96 14.00 13.07
C TYR A 100 -0.71 13.93 12.21
N GLN A 101 -0.52 14.86 11.29
CA GLN A 101 0.71 14.93 10.50
C GLN A 101 1.92 15.24 11.38
N GLU A 102 1.80 16.17 12.34
CA GLU A 102 2.85 16.48 13.29
C GLU A 102 3.20 15.28 14.19
N ILE A 103 2.19 14.62 14.74
CA ILE A 103 2.38 13.40 15.55
C ILE A 103 3.08 12.30 14.76
N LEU A 104 2.67 12.09 13.52
CA LEU A 104 3.27 11.07 12.65
C LEU A 104 4.75 11.34 12.36
N LEU A 105 5.12 12.60 12.17
CA LEU A 105 6.53 13.01 12.01
C LEU A 105 7.33 12.76 13.29
N GLY A 106 6.76 13.10 14.44
CA GLY A 106 7.34 12.82 15.75
C GLY A 106 7.55 11.32 16.00
N PHE A 107 6.52 10.51 15.73
CA PHE A 107 6.58 9.06 15.85
C PHE A 107 7.68 8.47 14.97
N ARG A 108 7.74 8.85 13.70
CA ARG A 108 8.78 8.39 12.78
C ARG A 108 10.20 8.71 13.28
N LYS A 109 10.40 9.93 13.80
CA LYS A 109 11.69 10.34 14.38
C LYS A 109 12.02 9.53 15.64
N HIS A 110 11.03 9.29 16.49
CA HIS A 110 11.18 8.47 17.69
C HIS A 110 11.61 7.05 17.36
N GLU A 111 10.89 6.37 16.45
CA GLU A 111 11.21 5.00 16.01
C GLU A 111 12.58 4.89 15.36
N ALA A 112 12.97 5.86 14.56
CA ALA A 112 14.31 5.90 13.94
C ALA A 112 15.44 6.04 14.97
N ASN A 113 15.19 6.70 16.10
CA ASN A 113 16.19 6.93 17.15
C ASN A 113 16.24 5.83 18.21
N THR A 114 15.10 5.17 18.47
CA THR A 114 14.98 4.19 19.56
C THR A 114 15.14 2.75 19.07
N ARG A 115 14.90 2.49 17.81
CA ARG A 115 14.94 1.14 17.24
C ARG A 115 15.85 1.10 16.00
N SER A 116 16.64 0.05 15.89
CA SER A 116 17.45 -0.24 14.68
C SER A 116 16.55 -0.75 13.55
N VAL A 117 15.66 0.10 13.04
CA VAL A 117 14.68 -0.25 12.00
C VAL A 117 15.15 0.25 10.65
N GLY A 118 15.15 -0.60 9.64
CA GLY A 118 15.51 -0.21 8.27
C GLY A 118 14.51 0.79 7.69
N TYR A 119 14.98 1.64 6.77
CA TYR A 119 14.17 2.68 6.10
C TYR A 119 12.85 2.16 5.51
N GLY A 120 12.87 0.96 4.90
CA GLY A 120 11.67 0.33 4.35
C GLY A 120 10.61 0.03 5.40
N SER A 121 11.04 -0.50 6.56
CA SER A 121 10.15 -0.80 7.67
C SER A 121 9.55 0.45 8.29
N LEU A 122 10.34 1.51 8.49
CA LEU A 122 9.86 2.81 8.97
C LEU A 122 8.81 3.42 8.04
N ARG A 123 9.01 3.31 6.73
CA ARG A 123 8.06 3.78 5.73
C ARG A 123 6.73 3.02 5.80
N ASP A 124 6.80 1.70 5.99
CA ASP A 124 5.59 0.88 6.09
C ASP A 124 4.84 1.18 7.39
N GLU A 125 5.54 1.34 8.51
CA GLU A 125 4.96 1.77 9.79
C GLU A 125 4.30 3.16 9.66
N GLU A 126 4.98 4.12 9.04
CA GLU A 126 4.40 5.44 8.71
C GLU A 126 3.09 5.31 7.93
N ASN A 127 3.04 4.44 6.91
CA ASN A 127 1.84 4.25 6.10
C ASN A 127 0.68 3.62 6.90
N ILE A 128 0.98 2.69 7.80
CA ILE A 128 -0.03 2.10 8.70
C ILE A 128 -0.60 3.16 9.64
N CYS A 129 0.26 3.92 10.31
CA CYS A 129 -0.16 5.00 11.21
C CYS A 129 -0.95 6.08 10.47
N ARG A 130 -0.55 6.45 9.24
CA ARG A 130 -1.26 7.41 8.42
C ARG A 130 -2.69 6.94 8.09
N ARG A 131 -2.88 5.67 7.78
CA ARG A 131 -4.22 5.09 7.54
C ARG A 131 -5.07 5.11 8.80
N PHE A 132 -4.48 4.81 9.95
CA PHE A 132 -5.17 4.88 11.22
C PHE A 132 -5.61 6.32 11.54
N PHE A 133 -4.74 7.30 11.39
CA PHE A 133 -5.09 8.71 11.58
C PHE A 133 -6.15 9.22 10.61
N ALA A 134 -6.10 8.78 9.34
CA ALA A 134 -7.16 9.09 8.39
C ALA A 134 -8.50 8.46 8.79
N TYR A 135 -8.48 7.25 9.34
CA TYR A 135 -9.68 6.63 9.89
C TYR A 135 -10.24 7.44 11.07
N LEU A 136 -9.39 7.94 11.97
CA LEU A 136 -9.81 8.81 13.07
C LEU A 136 -10.44 10.12 12.55
N ASP A 137 -9.78 10.81 11.62
CA ASP A 137 -10.28 12.04 11.00
C ASP A 137 -11.66 11.81 10.34
N ALA A 138 -11.82 10.71 9.60
CA ALA A 138 -13.07 10.35 8.94
C ALA A 138 -14.22 10.04 9.94
N ASN A 139 -13.88 9.62 11.17
CA ASN A 139 -14.85 9.35 12.24
C ASN A 139 -14.98 10.55 13.22
N GLY A 140 -14.53 11.75 12.84
CA GLY A 140 -14.67 12.95 13.63
C GLY A 140 -13.81 12.98 14.90
N ARG A 141 -12.78 12.14 14.96
CA ARG A 141 -11.80 12.11 16.06
C ARG A 141 -10.60 12.96 15.66
N HIS A 142 -10.42 14.10 16.29
CA HIS A 142 -9.43 15.10 15.86
C HIS A 142 -8.28 15.27 16.86
N ASN A 143 -8.24 14.47 17.91
CA ASN A 143 -7.13 14.44 18.86
C ASN A 143 -6.86 13.05 19.43
N CYS A 144 -5.65 12.84 19.98
CA CYS A 144 -5.24 11.55 20.52
C CYS A 144 -5.94 11.16 21.83
N ASN A 145 -6.60 12.09 22.54
CA ASN A 145 -7.37 11.75 23.73
C ASN A 145 -8.63 10.94 23.39
N ASP A 146 -9.04 10.97 22.13
CA ASP A 146 -10.20 10.20 21.64
C ASP A 146 -9.81 8.77 21.28
N ILE A 147 -8.53 8.39 21.39
CA ILE A 147 -8.06 7.05 21.04
C ILE A 147 -8.20 6.14 22.25
N ASP A 148 -9.01 5.10 22.10
CA ASP A 148 -9.14 4.01 23.05
C ASP A 148 -8.93 2.65 22.35
N LEU A 149 -8.94 1.57 23.12
CA LEU A 149 -8.74 0.23 22.59
C LEU A 149 -9.87 -0.20 21.64
N THR A 150 -11.08 0.30 21.86
CA THR A 150 -12.25 0.01 21.02
C THR A 150 -12.02 0.55 19.62
N ILE A 151 -11.60 1.81 19.51
CA ILE A 151 -11.32 2.47 18.22
C ILE A 151 -10.18 1.77 17.46
N VAL A 152 -9.13 1.34 18.16
CA VAL A 152 -8.04 0.57 17.56
C VAL A 152 -8.56 -0.74 17.00
N ASN A 153 -9.40 -1.46 17.76
CA ASN A 153 -10.00 -2.71 17.32
C ASN A 153 -10.96 -2.49 16.13
N ASP A 154 -11.79 -1.47 16.17
CA ASP A 154 -12.70 -1.13 15.08
C ASP A 154 -11.94 -0.84 13.78
N PHE A 155 -10.86 -0.07 13.86
CA PHE A 155 -9.97 0.13 12.71
C PHE A 155 -9.40 -1.19 12.19
N LEU A 156 -8.91 -2.05 13.07
CA LEU A 156 -8.37 -3.36 12.66
C LEU A 156 -9.43 -4.23 11.99
N ILE A 157 -10.66 -4.22 12.49
CA ILE A 157 -11.80 -4.95 11.89
C ILE A 157 -12.10 -4.41 10.48
N VAL A 158 -12.15 -3.09 10.32
CA VAL A 158 -12.43 -2.45 9.01
C VAL A 158 -11.33 -2.75 7.99
N ILE A 159 -10.06 -2.78 8.41
CA ILE A 159 -8.93 -2.96 7.49
C ILE A 159 -8.58 -4.44 7.24
N ALA A 160 -8.95 -5.36 8.15
CA ALA A 160 -8.58 -6.78 8.09
C ALA A 160 -8.95 -7.48 6.79
N PRO A 161 -10.14 -7.26 6.17
CA PRO A 161 -10.48 -7.88 4.90
C PRO A 161 -9.49 -7.54 3.78
N GLN A 162 -8.97 -6.31 3.79
CA GLN A 162 -8.04 -5.80 2.78
C GLN A 162 -6.58 -6.17 3.06
N ARG A 163 -6.26 -6.63 4.27
CA ARG A 163 -4.89 -6.76 4.79
C ARG A 163 -4.60 -8.06 5.56
N LYS A 164 -5.27 -9.15 5.21
CA LYS A 164 -5.19 -10.45 5.92
C LYS A 164 -3.76 -10.89 6.24
N SER A 165 -2.83 -10.77 5.29
CA SER A 165 -1.45 -11.21 5.44
C SER A 165 -0.56 -10.26 6.26
N SER A 166 -1.04 -9.09 6.64
CA SER A 166 -0.25 -8.06 7.33
C SER A 166 -0.90 -7.53 8.61
N ILE A 167 -1.95 -8.20 9.09
CA ILE A 167 -2.69 -7.76 10.29
C ILE A 167 -1.80 -7.76 11.54
N ASP A 168 -0.94 -8.76 11.70
CA ASP A 168 0.00 -8.86 12.82
C ASP A 168 0.98 -7.68 12.83
N ARG A 169 1.48 -7.32 11.65
CA ARG A 169 2.35 -6.15 11.50
C ARG A 169 1.62 -4.86 11.83
N MET A 170 0.37 -4.73 11.40
CA MET A 170 -0.45 -3.56 11.71
C MET A 170 -0.69 -3.44 13.21
N THR A 171 -1.06 -4.54 13.87
CA THR A 171 -1.25 -4.59 15.31
C THR A 171 0.03 -4.22 16.07
N SER A 172 1.17 -4.75 15.65
CA SER A 172 2.47 -4.38 16.24
C SER A 172 2.80 -2.91 16.06
N THR A 173 2.58 -2.37 14.85
CA THR A 173 2.82 -0.94 14.56
C THR A 173 1.91 -0.03 15.40
N LEU A 174 0.62 -0.37 15.51
CA LEU A 174 -0.32 0.42 16.33
C LEU A 174 0.03 0.35 17.82
N ARG A 175 0.56 -0.78 18.31
CA ARG A 175 1.08 -0.88 19.67
C ARG A 175 2.23 0.11 19.90
N HIS A 176 3.24 0.14 19.01
CA HIS A 176 4.34 1.10 19.09
C HIS A 176 3.84 2.56 19.03
N LEU A 177 2.86 2.83 18.16
CA LEU A 177 2.24 4.15 18.10
C LEU A 177 1.60 4.51 19.45
N CYS A 178 0.83 3.62 20.05
CA CYS A 178 0.20 3.85 21.36
C CYS A 178 1.25 4.07 22.46
N GLU A 179 2.32 3.29 22.50
CA GLU A 179 3.43 3.46 23.44
C GLU A 179 4.10 4.83 23.25
N TYR A 180 4.33 5.26 22.01
CA TYR A 180 4.84 6.59 21.71
C TYR A 180 3.89 7.67 22.20
N LEU A 181 2.59 7.59 21.88
CA LEU A 181 1.59 8.59 22.30
C LEU A 181 1.53 8.74 23.82
N LEU A 182 1.61 7.63 24.56
CA LEU A 182 1.70 7.62 26.02
C LEU A 182 2.98 8.30 26.50
N SER A 183 4.13 7.95 25.93
CA SER A 183 5.43 8.51 26.33
C SER A 183 5.50 10.02 26.13
N GLN A 184 4.83 10.55 25.12
CA GLN A 184 4.76 11.98 24.81
C GLN A 184 3.59 12.69 25.47
N LYS A 185 2.78 11.99 26.29
CA LYS A 185 1.58 12.51 26.96
C LYS A 185 0.50 13.03 26.01
N TYR A 186 0.47 12.55 24.76
CA TYR A 186 -0.60 12.85 23.81
C TYR A 186 -1.91 12.11 24.11
N ALA A 187 -1.84 10.98 24.81
CA ALA A 187 -3.01 10.19 25.21
C ALA A 187 -2.91 9.82 26.69
N MET A 188 -4.02 9.89 27.41
CA MET A 188 -4.10 9.53 28.82
C MET A 188 -4.82 8.18 29.06
N ILE A 189 -5.25 7.49 28.02
CA ILE A 189 -6.35 6.51 28.07
C ILE A 189 -5.89 5.06 28.27
N PHE A 190 -4.61 4.77 28.19
CA PHE A 190 -4.11 3.40 28.40
C PHE A 190 -3.61 3.13 29.83
N ALA A 191 -3.98 3.99 30.80
CA ALA A 191 -3.76 3.63 32.19
C ALA A 191 -4.62 2.42 32.53
N PRO A 192 -4.05 1.30 32.98
CA PRO A 192 -4.86 0.17 33.43
C PRO A 192 -5.72 0.65 34.60
N ARG A 193 -7.04 0.42 34.49
CA ARG A 193 -7.95 0.54 35.63
C ARG A 193 -7.70 -0.58 36.61
#